data_48032a796a8498836c4397f746ab8f16
#
_entry.id   48032a796a8498836c4397f746ab8f16
#
_cell.length_a   1.000
_cell.length_b   1.000
_cell.length_c   1.000
_cell.angle_alpha   90.00
_cell.angle_beta   90.00
_cell.angle_gamma   90.00
#
_symmetry.space_group_name_H-M   'P 1'
#
loop_
_entity.id
_entity.type
_entity.pdbx_description
1 polymer ?
#
loop_
_entity_poly.entity_id
_entity_poly.type
_entity_poly.pdbx_seq_one_letter_code
_entity_poly.pdbx_strand_id
1 'polypeptide(L)'
;MKHLGHIDILINNAGATWGAPAEDHPLEAWDKVMNLNVRSIFLLSQAVGKQSMIPRRYGRIVNIASIAGLSGNGPDMQTLAYNTSKAAVINFTRTLAGEWGQYGITVNALAPGFFPSKMSRGLLEKMGDAAAERAPLRRLGDDEDLKGAVLLFATDAGKHITGQTLAVDGGVSAIII
;
A
#
# COMPACT_ATOMS: atom_id res chain seq x y z
N MET A 1 -11.59 -14.60 -14.40
CA MET A 1 -11.66 -16.07 -14.34
C MET A 1 -11.76 -16.71 -15.74
N LYS A 2 -12.57 -16.21 -16.69
CA LYS A 2 -12.70 -16.83 -18.05
C LYS A 2 -11.37 -17.12 -18.76
N HIS A 3 -10.34 -16.32 -18.57
CA HIS A 3 -9.05 -16.44 -19.29
C HIS A 3 -7.90 -16.98 -18.44
N LEU A 4 -7.96 -16.82 -17.12
CA LEU A 4 -6.87 -17.20 -16.21
C LEU A 4 -7.14 -18.52 -15.45
N GLY A 5 -8.38 -19.03 -15.51
CA GLY A 5 -8.81 -20.19 -14.73
C GLY A 5 -8.90 -19.89 -13.23
N HIS A 6 -7.80 -19.44 -12.62
CA HIS A 6 -7.72 -19.05 -11.20
C HIS A 6 -6.71 -17.92 -10.99
N ILE A 7 -6.74 -17.35 -9.80
CA ILE A 7 -5.81 -16.31 -9.34
C ILE A 7 -5.21 -16.75 -8.00
N ASP A 8 -3.90 -16.90 -7.97
CA ASP A 8 -3.14 -17.26 -6.77
C ASP A 8 -2.59 -16.05 -6.03
N ILE A 9 -2.25 -15.00 -6.78
CA ILE A 9 -1.61 -13.79 -6.25
C ILE A 9 -2.41 -12.57 -6.70
N LEU A 10 -2.79 -11.73 -5.75
CA LEU A 10 -3.43 -10.44 -5.99
C LEU A 10 -2.56 -9.32 -5.44
N ILE A 11 -2.09 -8.43 -6.31
CA ILE A 11 -1.34 -7.24 -5.90
C ILE A 11 -2.23 -6.02 -6.13
N ASN A 12 -2.71 -5.41 -5.06
CA ASN A 12 -3.51 -4.19 -5.09
C ASN A 12 -2.59 -2.97 -5.10
N ASN A 13 -2.18 -2.57 -6.31
CA ASN A 13 -1.19 -1.49 -6.53
C ASN A 13 -1.82 -0.16 -6.96
N ALA A 14 -3.01 -0.16 -7.55
CA ALA A 14 -3.65 1.06 -8.02
C ALA A 14 -3.87 2.06 -6.88
N GLY A 15 -3.60 3.34 -7.13
CA GLY A 15 -3.79 4.38 -6.14
C GLY A 15 -3.80 5.77 -6.73
N ALA A 16 -4.33 6.72 -5.96
CA ALA A 16 -4.34 8.15 -6.28
C ALA A 16 -4.04 8.96 -5.01
N THR A 17 -3.56 10.18 -5.23
CA THR A 17 -3.39 11.19 -4.20
C THR A 17 -4.05 12.49 -4.61
N TRP A 18 -4.30 13.36 -3.64
CA TRP A 18 -4.74 14.72 -3.84
C TRP A 18 -4.18 15.59 -2.72
N GLY A 19 -3.71 16.79 -3.06
CA GLY A 19 -3.17 17.75 -2.12
C GLY A 19 -4.04 19.00 -2.03
N ALA A 20 -4.53 19.32 -0.84
CA ALA A 20 -5.23 20.56 -0.51
C ALA A 20 -5.22 20.74 1.02
N PRO A 21 -5.31 22.00 1.53
CA PRO A 21 -5.59 22.25 2.96
C PRO A 21 -6.82 21.45 3.42
N ALA A 22 -6.82 21.00 4.67
CA ALA A 22 -7.89 20.14 5.16
C ALA A 22 -9.27 20.80 5.11
N GLU A 23 -9.31 22.10 5.43
CA GLU A 23 -10.50 22.95 5.42
C GLU A 23 -11.08 23.20 4.01
N ASP A 24 -10.22 23.13 2.98
CA ASP A 24 -10.59 23.38 1.57
C ASP A 24 -10.55 22.08 0.72
N HIS A 25 -10.43 20.91 1.37
CA HIS A 25 -10.29 19.65 0.65
C HIS A 25 -11.59 19.29 -0.09
N PRO A 26 -11.60 19.26 -1.45
CA PRO A 26 -12.82 18.99 -2.21
C PRO A 26 -13.37 17.57 -1.93
N LEU A 27 -14.68 17.47 -1.72
CA LEU A 27 -15.32 16.18 -1.45
C LEU A 27 -15.14 15.18 -2.60
N GLU A 28 -15.19 15.66 -3.85
CA GLU A 28 -14.97 14.82 -5.03
C GLU A 28 -13.55 14.25 -5.07
N ALA A 29 -12.56 15.01 -4.61
CA ALA A 29 -11.17 14.54 -4.51
C ALA A 29 -11.02 13.51 -3.39
N TRP A 30 -11.67 13.72 -2.25
CA TRP A 30 -11.77 12.74 -1.17
C TRP A 30 -12.38 11.43 -1.68
N ASP A 31 -13.54 11.49 -2.29
CA ASP A 31 -14.26 10.32 -2.79
C ASP A 31 -13.44 9.58 -3.86
N LYS A 32 -12.79 10.29 -4.77
CA LYS A 32 -11.90 9.70 -5.77
C LYS A 32 -10.75 8.92 -5.12
N VAL A 33 -10.09 9.49 -4.12
CA VAL A 33 -8.98 8.85 -3.41
C VAL A 33 -9.49 7.63 -2.63
N MET A 34 -10.57 7.76 -1.86
CA MET A 34 -11.13 6.66 -1.07
C MET A 34 -11.67 5.54 -1.95
N ASN A 35 -12.35 5.86 -3.04
CA ASN A 35 -12.87 4.87 -3.97
C ASN A 35 -11.75 4.06 -4.62
N LEU A 36 -10.67 4.72 -5.08
CA LEU A 36 -9.57 4.01 -5.72
C LEU A 36 -8.67 3.30 -4.70
N ASN A 37 -8.30 3.95 -3.59
CA ASN A 37 -7.30 3.39 -2.67
C ASN A 37 -7.87 2.37 -1.69
N VAL A 38 -9.18 2.44 -1.36
CA VAL A 38 -9.79 1.58 -0.34
C VAL A 38 -10.88 0.69 -0.92
N ARG A 39 -11.91 1.30 -1.53
CA ARG A 39 -13.06 0.54 -2.04
C ARG A 39 -12.67 -0.46 -3.12
N SER A 40 -11.75 -0.09 -4.03
CA SER A 40 -11.29 -1.01 -5.08
C SER A 40 -10.56 -2.23 -4.51
N ILE A 41 -9.73 -2.03 -3.48
CA ILE A 41 -9.02 -3.13 -2.78
C ILE A 41 -10.02 -4.10 -2.17
N PHE A 42 -11.06 -3.58 -1.49
CA PHE A 42 -12.12 -4.41 -0.94
C PHE A 42 -12.83 -5.23 -2.03
N LEU A 43 -13.29 -4.58 -3.11
CA LEU A 43 -14.03 -5.24 -4.19
C LEU A 43 -13.21 -6.31 -4.90
N LEU A 44 -11.94 -6.03 -5.21
CA LEU A 44 -11.04 -6.98 -5.87
C LEU A 44 -10.70 -8.15 -4.94
N SER A 45 -10.35 -7.89 -3.69
CA SER A 45 -10.06 -8.92 -2.71
C SER A 45 -11.29 -9.84 -2.50
N GLN A 46 -12.48 -9.26 -2.34
CA GLN A 46 -13.72 -10.01 -2.18
C GLN A 46 -14.01 -10.90 -3.40
N ALA A 47 -13.90 -10.34 -4.61
CA ALA A 47 -14.18 -11.08 -5.83
C ALA A 47 -13.19 -12.23 -6.06
N VAL A 48 -11.88 -11.96 -5.90
CA VAL A 48 -10.82 -12.96 -6.08
C VAL A 48 -10.87 -14.00 -4.95
N GLY A 49 -11.08 -13.57 -3.71
CA GLY A 49 -11.23 -14.47 -2.57
C GLY A 49 -12.36 -15.46 -2.77
N LYS A 50 -13.57 -14.95 -3.07
CA LYS A 50 -14.77 -15.77 -3.25
C LYS A 50 -14.68 -16.73 -4.43
N GLN A 51 -14.10 -16.27 -5.55
CA GLN A 51 -14.13 -17.03 -6.80
C GLN A 51 -12.90 -17.93 -7.02
N SER A 52 -11.79 -17.69 -6.30
CA SER A 52 -10.54 -18.41 -6.53
C SER A 52 -9.88 -18.89 -5.24
N MET A 53 -9.52 -17.99 -4.33
CA MET A 53 -8.60 -18.32 -3.24
C MET A 53 -9.25 -19.17 -2.16
N ILE A 54 -10.46 -18.80 -1.68
CA ILE A 54 -11.18 -19.51 -0.60
C ILE A 54 -11.51 -20.96 -1.00
N PRO A 55 -12.13 -21.22 -2.19
CA PRO A 55 -12.43 -22.59 -2.61
C PRO A 55 -11.19 -23.48 -2.77
N ARG A 56 -10.06 -22.90 -3.16
CA ARG A 56 -8.80 -23.61 -3.36
C ARG A 56 -7.94 -23.68 -2.09
N ARG A 57 -8.33 -22.97 -1.03
CA ARG A 57 -7.60 -22.86 0.24
C ARG A 57 -6.13 -22.43 0.04
N TYR A 58 -5.91 -21.50 -0.90
CA TYR A 58 -4.60 -20.94 -1.23
C TYR A 58 -4.75 -19.52 -1.81
N GLY A 59 -3.92 -18.61 -1.36
CA GLY A 59 -3.84 -17.27 -1.93
C GLY A 59 -2.78 -16.38 -1.27
N ARG A 60 -2.31 -15.40 -2.03
CA ARG A 60 -1.38 -14.35 -1.59
C ARG A 60 -1.94 -13.00 -1.98
N ILE A 61 -2.22 -12.14 -1.01
CA ILE A 61 -2.68 -10.78 -1.25
C ILE A 61 -1.62 -9.81 -0.74
N VAL A 62 -1.17 -8.91 -1.62
CA VAL A 62 -0.22 -7.85 -1.30
C VAL A 62 -0.87 -6.51 -1.59
N ASN A 63 -1.10 -5.72 -0.55
CA ASN A 63 -1.68 -4.38 -0.65
C ASN A 63 -0.57 -3.33 -0.65
N ILE A 64 -0.59 -2.38 -1.59
CA ILE A 64 0.35 -1.27 -1.58
C ILE A 64 -0.23 -0.11 -0.76
N ALA A 65 0.22 -0.04 0.50
CA ALA A 65 -0.04 1.05 1.41
C ALA A 65 0.90 2.26 1.14
N SER A 66 1.44 2.86 2.17
CA SER A 66 2.47 3.92 2.16
C SER A 66 2.94 4.16 3.59
N ILE A 67 4.14 4.70 3.78
CA ILE A 67 4.54 5.26 5.07
C ILE A 67 3.61 6.39 5.53
N ALA A 68 2.94 7.09 4.61
CA ALA A 68 1.89 8.06 4.91
C ALA A 68 0.67 7.48 5.64
N GLY A 69 0.51 6.15 5.65
CA GLY A 69 -0.50 5.46 6.46
C GLY A 69 0.00 5.03 7.84
N LEU A 70 1.28 5.16 8.13
CA LEU A 70 1.88 4.81 9.42
C LEU A 70 1.87 5.99 10.40
N SER A 71 1.90 7.22 9.87
CA SER A 71 1.93 8.45 10.66
C SER A 71 1.20 9.59 9.94
N GLY A 72 0.98 10.70 10.65
CA GLY A 72 0.53 11.96 10.04
C GLY A 72 1.68 12.69 9.34
N ASN A 73 1.32 13.63 8.46
CA ASN A 73 2.25 14.54 7.79
C ASN A 73 2.28 15.90 8.47
N GLY A 74 3.38 16.64 8.28
CA GLY A 74 3.45 18.06 8.64
C GLY A 74 2.63 18.96 7.70
N PRO A 75 2.55 20.26 7.99
CA PRO A 75 1.67 21.21 7.28
C PRO A 75 2.02 21.39 5.80
N ASP A 76 3.25 21.08 5.41
CA ASP A 76 3.72 21.21 4.03
C ASP A 76 3.25 20.06 3.09
N MET A 77 2.68 18.99 3.66
CA MET A 77 2.20 17.83 2.93
C MET A 77 0.69 17.64 3.15
N GLN A 78 -0.10 18.43 2.50
CA GLN A 78 -1.56 18.53 2.66
C GLN A 78 -2.30 17.41 1.94
N THR A 79 -2.05 16.16 2.32
CA THR A 79 -2.58 14.96 1.65
C THR A 79 -3.53 14.15 2.55
N LEU A 80 -4.49 14.81 3.21
CA LEU A 80 -5.38 14.23 4.21
C LEU A 80 -6.07 12.93 3.72
N ALA A 81 -6.74 12.98 2.57
CA ALA A 81 -7.45 11.83 2.02
C ALA A 81 -6.49 10.66 1.72
N TYR A 82 -5.31 10.95 1.18
CA TYR A 82 -4.31 9.94 0.88
C TYR A 82 -3.82 9.22 2.16
N ASN A 83 -3.39 9.98 3.16
CA ASN A 83 -2.91 9.40 4.42
C ASN A 83 -4.01 8.55 5.07
N THR A 84 -5.24 9.07 5.15
CA THR A 84 -6.40 8.34 5.69
C THR A 84 -6.63 7.04 4.91
N SER A 85 -6.59 7.09 3.58
CA SER A 85 -6.79 5.91 2.75
C SER A 85 -5.70 4.85 2.96
N LYS A 86 -4.44 5.27 3.11
CA LYS A 86 -3.32 4.35 3.30
C LYS A 86 -3.30 3.73 4.71
N ALA A 87 -3.73 4.46 5.72
CA ALA A 87 -3.99 3.91 7.06
C ALA A 87 -5.14 2.89 7.04
N ALA A 88 -6.22 3.17 6.30
CA ALA A 88 -7.31 2.24 6.10
C ALA A 88 -6.86 0.94 5.43
N VAL A 89 -5.98 1.01 4.42
CA VAL A 89 -5.39 -0.18 3.76
C VAL A 89 -4.57 -1.03 4.74
N ILE A 90 -3.80 -0.40 5.62
CA ILE A 90 -3.02 -1.10 6.65
C ILE A 90 -3.94 -1.87 7.59
N ASN A 91 -5.00 -1.25 8.09
CA ASN A 91 -5.93 -1.93 8.99
C ASN A 91 -6.80 -2.97 8.27
N PHE A 92 -7.22 -2.69 7.04
CA PHE A 92 -7.89 -3.67 6.16
C PHE A 92 -7.05 -4.93 5.98
N THR A 93 -5.73 -4.78 5.76
CA THR A 93 -4.79 -5.89 5.63
C THR A 93 -4.79 -6.79 6.87
N ARG A 94 -4.73 -6.20 8.06
CA ARG A 94 -4.74 -6.94 9.33
C ARG A 94 -6.04 -7.69 9.54
N THR A 95 -7.17 -7.03 9.32
CA THR A 95 -8.50 -7.62 9.51
C THR A 95 -8.71 -8.78 8.54
N LEU A 96 -8.43 -8.57 7.25
CA LEU A 96 -8.61 -9.61 6.24
C LEU A 96 -7.66 -10.82 6.46
N ALA A 97 -6.44 -10.58 6.94
CA ALA A 97 -5.51 -11.64 7.31
C ALA A 97 -6.07 -12.53 8.43
N GLY A 98 -6.69 -11.92 9.44
CA GLY A 98 -7.35 -12.65 10.53
C GLY A 98 -8.53 -13.50 10.05
N GLU A 99 -9.37 -12.93 9.18
CA GLU A 99 -10.54 -13.64 8.65
C GLU A 99 -10.17 -14.79 7.69
N TRP A 100 -9.18 -14.58 6.81
CA TRP A 100 -8.90 -15.51 5.72
C TRP A 100 -7.71 -16.44 5.95
N GLY A 101 -6.99 -16.28 7.05
CA GLY A 101 -5.90 -17.18 7.43
C GLY A 101 -6.35 -18.64 7.54
N GLN A 102 -7.57 -18.90 8.03
CA GLN A 102 -8.18 -20.23 8.10
C GLN A 102 -8.34 -20.92 6.72
N TYR A 103 -8.30 -20.15 5.63
CA TYR A 103 -8.35 -20.66 4.26
C TYR A 103 -6.96 -20.80 3.62
N GLY A 104 -5.87 -20.67 4.37
CA GLY A 104 -4.51 -20.72 3.84
C GLY A 104 -4.13 -19.50 2.98
N ILE A 105 -4.83 -18.37 3.15
CA ILE A 105 -4.58 -17.12 2.43
C ILE A 105 -3.77 -16.20 3.32
N THR A 106 -2.66 -15.68 2.81
CA THR A 106 -1.91 -14.62 3.49
C THR A 106 -2.26 -13.26 2.89
N VAL A 107 -2.36 -12.26 3.75
CA VAL A 107 -2.67 -10.87 3.37
C VAL A 107 -1.66 -9.96 4.06
N ASN A 108 -0.83 -9.28 3.26
CA ASN A 108 0.20 -8.38 3.79
C ASN A 108 0.19 -7.05 3.03
N ALA A 109 0.82 -6.04 3.59
CA ALA A 109 0.97 -4.73 2.97
C ALA A 109 2.44 -4.33 2.86
N LEU A 110 2.77 -3.62 1.78
CA LEU A 110 3.99 -2.84 1.67
C LEU A 110 3.67 -1.38 1.92
N ALA A 111 4.52 -0.70 2.67
CA ALA A 111 4.45 0.74 2.91
C ALA A 111 5.68 1.42 2.30
N PRO A 112 5.65 1.73 0.98
CA PRO A 112 6.75 2.43 0.34
C PRO A 112 6.93 3.84 0.92
N GLY A 113 8.19 4.28 0.95
CA GLY A 113 8.58 5.67 1.18
C GLY A 113 8.51 6.50 -0.10
N PHE A 114 9.53 7.30 -0.33
CA PHE A 114 9.62 8.18 -1.50
C PHE A 114 10.26 7.43 -2.68
N PHE A 115 9.45 7.21 -3.71
CA PHE A 115 9.83 6.56 -4.98
C PHE A 115 9.48 7.46 -6.15
N PRO A 116 10.35 7.65 -7.15
CA PRO A 116 10.01 8.35 -8.38
C PRO A 116 8.87 7.66 -9.13
N SER A 117 7.79 8.39 -9.42
CA SER A 117 6.64 7.88 -10.15
C SER A 117 5.84 9.05 -10.76
N LYS A 118 4.86 8.75 -11.60
CA LYS A 118 3.93 9.80 -12.08
C LYS A 118 3.22 10.51 -10.92
N MET A 119 2.88 9.78 -9.87
CA MET A 119 2.16 10.31 -8.70
C MET A 119 3.04 11.22 -7.85
N SER A 120 4.30 10.87 -7.65
CA SER A 120 5.24 11.57 -6.77
C SER A 120 6.04 12.68 -7.47
N ARG A 121 5.99 12.77 -8.82
CA ARG A 121 6.81 13.68 -9.61
C ARG A 121 6.76 15.12 -9.09
N GLY A 122 5.59 15.73 -9.00
CA GLY A 122 5.46 17.11 -8.57
C GLY A 122 5.88 17.37 -7.12
N LEU A 123 5.81 16.36 -6.26
CA LEU A 123 6.32 16.41 -4.90
C LEU A 123 7.85 16.33 -4.90
N LEU A 124 8.42 15.38 -5.63
CA LEU A 124 9.86 15.16 -5.69
C LEU A 124 10.62 16.27 -6.42
N GLU A 125 9.98 16.94 -7.39
CA GLU A 125 10.55 18.16 -8.01
C GLU A 125 10.75 19.28 -6.99
N LYS A 126 9.92 19.34 -5.94
CA LYS A 126 9.98 20.36 -4.90
C LYS A 126 10.86 19.99 -3.70
N MET A 127 10.90 18.72 -3.33
CA MET A 127 11.52 18.27 -2.09
C MET A 127 12.30 16.96 -2.19
N GLY A 128 12.65 16.51 -3.39
CA GLY A 128 13.33 15.22 -3.60
C GLY A 128 14.66 15.12 -2.85
N ASP A 129 15.48 16.16 -2.89
CA ASP A 129 16.76 16.20 -2.17
C ASP A 129 16.54 16.11 -0.66
N ALA A 130 15.62 16.91 -0.13
CA ALA A 130 15.28 16.87 1.30
C ALA A 130 14.68 15.52 1.73
N ALA A 131 13.90 14.87 0.86
CA ALA A 131 13.37 13.54 1.11
C ALA A 131 14.47 12.48 1.15
N ALA A 132 15.45 12.57 0.25
CA ALA A 132 16.63 11.70 0.26
C ALA A 132 17.51 11.94 1.50
N GLU A 133 17.74 13.20 1.87
CA GLU A 133 18.52 13.55 3.07
C GLU A 133 17.90 13.09 4.38
N ARG A 134 16.56 13.05 4.46
CA ARG A 134 15.84 12.56 5.65
C ARG A 134 15.89 11.03 5.78
N ALA A 135 16.08 10.31 4.69
CA ALA A 135 16.19 8.87 4.76
C ALA A 135 17.56 8.45 5.35
N PRO A 136 17.61 7.55 6.34
CA PRO A 136 18.87 6.98 6.81
C PRO A 136 19.79 6.45 5.71
N LEU A 137 19.21 5.86 4.65
CA LEU A 137 19.99 5.39 3.49
C LEU A 137 20.40 6.50 2.51
N ARG A 138 20.03 7.78 2.79
CA ARG A 138 20.44 8.96 2.01
C ARG A 138 20.11 8.90 0.52
N ARG A 139 19.05 8.20 0.15
CA ARG A 139 18.56 8.13 -1.23
C ARG A 139 17.05 7.92 -1.29
N LEU A 140 16.47 8.22 -2.44
CA LEU A 140 15.13 7.79 -2.79
C LEU A 140 15.12 6.29 -3.13
N GLY A 141 13.95 5.67 -3.09
CA GLY A 141 13.80 4.33 -3.61
C GLY A 141 13.84 4.30 -5.15
N ASP A 142 14.16 3.15 -5.72
CA ASP A 142 14.18 2.91 -7.15
C ASP A 142 13.32 1.69 -7.55
N ASP A 143 13.29 1.36 -8.85
CA ASP A 143 12.44 0.29 -9.41
C ASP A 143 12.79 -1.11 -8.89
N GLU A 144 13.97 -1.31 -8.30
CA GLU A 144 14.42 -2.61 -7.79
C GLU A 144 14.05 -2.80 -6.30
N ASP A 145 13.96 -1.73 -5.53
CA ASP A 145 13.86 -1.78 -4.07
C ASP A 145 12.57 -2.45 -3.56
N LEU A 146 11.48 -2.43 -4.33
CA LEU A 146 10.22 -3.08 -3.94
C LEU A 146 10.13 -4.56 -4.34
N LYS A 147 10.94 -5.00 -5.31
CA LYS A 147 10.82 -6.35 -5.90
C LYS A 147 11.01 -7.46 -4.88
N GLY A 148 12.05 -7.38 -4.07
CA GLY A 148 12.34 -8.37 -3.03
C GLY A 148 11.21 -8.48 -1.99
N ALA A 149 10.66 -7.34 -1.58
CA ALA A 149 9.56 -7.29 -0.61
C ALA A 149 8.25 -7.85 -1.20
N VAL A 150 7.97 -7.57 -2.49
CA VAL A 150 6.83 -8.17 -3.19
C VAL A 150 7.00 -9.67 -3.29
N LEU A 151 8.16 -10.16 -3.70
CA LEU A 151 8.44 -11.59 -3.82
C LEU A 151 8.33 -12.31 -2.47
N LEU A 152 8.80 -11.70 -1.38
CA LEU A 152 8.64 -12.24 -0.04
C LEU A 152 7.16 -12.52 0.29
N PHE A 153 6.26 -11.59 0.01
CA PHE A 153 4.84 -11.74 0.35
C PHE A 153 4.03 -12.51 -0.68
N ALA A 154 4.47 -12.55 -1.94
CA ALA A 154 3.77 -13.20 -3.04
C ALA A 154 4.12 -14.68 -3.23
N THR A 155 5.18 -15.17 -2.59
CA THR A 155 5.69 -16.54 -2.76
C THR A 155 5.68 -17.33 -1.45
N ASP A 156 6.09 -18.57 -1.49
CA ASP A 156 6.21 -19.43 -0.32
C ASP A 156 7.33 -19.01 0.64
N ALA A 157 8.20 -18.08 0.25
CA ALA A 157 9.14 -17.44 1.17
C ALA A 157 8.43 -16.75 2.35
N GLY A 158 7.24 -16.19 2.09
CA GLY A 158 6.39 -15.53 3.09
C GLY A 158 5.20 -16.35 3.58
N LYS A 159 5.18 -17.67 3.36
CA LYS A 159 3.99 -18.52 3.66
C LYS A 159 3.52 -18.51 5.11
N HIS A 160 4.37 -18.09 6.05
CA HIS A 160 4.04 -17.96 7.49
C HIS A 160 3.97 -16.49 7.94
N ILE A 161 3.89 -15.55 6.97
CA ILE A 161 3.77 -14.11 7.24
C ILE A 161 2.39 -13.66 6.78
N THR A 162 1.56 -13.15 7.70
CA THR A 162 0.25 -12.57 7.37
C THR A 162 -0.09 -11.44 8.34
N GLY A 163 -0.90 -10.48 7.88
CA GLY A 163 -1.30 -9.30 8.64
C GLY A 163 -0.20 -8.26 8.84
N GLN A 164 0.95 -8.41 8.17
CA GLN A 164 2.10 -7.53 8.36
C GLN A 164 2.08 -6.35 7.39
N THR A 165 2.66 -5.25 7.85
CA THR A 165 2.97 -4.08 7.01
C THR A 165 4.47 -3.88 7.06
N LEU A 166 5.13 -4.02 5.92
CA LEU A 166 6.57 -3.83 5.77
C LEU A 166 6.85 -2.46 5.15
N ALA A 167 7.49 -1.58 5.90
CA ALA A 167 8.02 -0.34 5.35
C ALA A 167 9.22 -0.62 4.43
N VAL A 168 9.20 -0.01 3.24
CA VAL A 168 10.32 -0.03 2.29
C VAL A 168 10.60 1.44 1.94
N ASP A 169 11.39 2.10 2.78
CA ASP A 169 11.44 3.57 2.81
C ASP A 169 12.83 4.15 3.13
N GLY A 170 13.86 3.31 3.06
CA GLY A 170 15.22 3.74 3.41
C GLY A 170 15.41 4.10 4.87
N GLY A 171 14.47 3.68 5.75
CA GLY A 171 14.52 3.91 7.20
C GLY A 171 13.79 5.17 7.68
N VAL A 172 13.10 5.89 6.78
CA VAL A 172 12.40 7.16 7.14
C VAL A 172 11.43 6.97 8.29
N SER A 173 10.63 5.90 8.28
CA SER A 173 9.63 5.66 9.34
C SER A 173 10.18 4.98 10.60
N ALA A 174 11.46 4.57 10.59
CA ALA A 174 12.08 3.88 11.71
C ALA A 174 12.70 4.84 12.75
N ILE A 175 12.87 6.09 12.39
CA ILE A 175 13.50 7.10 13.25
C ILE A 175 12.52 8.21 13.64
N ILE A 176 12.68 8.75 14.83
CA ILE A 176 11.98 9.96 15.29
C ILE A 176 12.85 11.14 14.85
N ILE A 177 12.29 12.07 14.07
CA ILE A 177 12.96 13.30 13.64
C ILE A 177 12.37 14.47 14.42
#